data_a92b10ab5fd7c16a2de7e60fa6ef867b
#
_entry.id   a92b10ab5fd7c16a2de7e60fa6ef867b
#
_cell.length_a   1.000
_cell.length_b   1.000
_cell.length_c   1.000
_cell.angle_alpha   90.00
_cell.angle_beta   90.00
_cell.angle_gamma   90.00
#
_symmetry.space_group_name_H-M   'P 1'
#
loop_
_entity.id
_entity.type
_entity.pdbx_description
1 polymer ?
#
loop_
_entity_poly.entity_id
_entity_poly.type
_entity_poly.pdbx_seq_one_letter_code
_entity_poly.pdbx_strand_id
1 'polypeptide(L)'
;IRRSMARLTLAIEDAQAERRAVRAQPVRLLPGAGRRKAAPPAFAAAGQSTQMIVGADGASDATILATSAQLYGAYRLRRVYYSAFSPIPHAAAALPAQAPPLLREHRLYQADWLLRFYGFAADEIAPQAGGMLSLDLDPKTAWALAHPERFPVDLDRAPRELLLRVPGLGVRAVMRLLMARRARRLRVADLTALRVPVRRVLPFVVLVDHRPAPGAAQRLAVAAVSRSKTTLAQDQTAQGALF
;
A
#
# COMPACT_ATOMS: atom_id res chain seq x y z
N ILE A 1 20.85 2.88 -12.93
CA ILE A 1 20.00 2.35 -11.85
C ILE A 1 19.47 0.96 -12.23
N ARG A 2 18.69 0.74 -13.32
CA ARG A 2 18.11 -0.57 -13.67
C ARG A 2 19.17 -1.67 -13.83
N ARG A 3 20.33 -1.40 -14.47
CA ARG A 3 21.45 -2.37 -14.57
C ARG A 3 22.01 -2.77 -13.20
N SER A 4 22.13 -1.81 -12.29
CA SER A 4 22.61 -2.09 -10.91
C SER A 4 21.61 -2.94 -10.14
N MET A 5 20.31 -2.65 -10.27
CA MET A 5 19.25 -3.47 -9.67
C MET A 5 19.25 -4.91 -10.19
N ALA A 6 19.39 -5.10 -11.51
CA ALA A 6 19.48 -6.42 -12.12
C ALA A 6 20.67 -7.23 -11.57
N ARG A 7 21.86 -6.60 -11.51
CA ARG A 7 23.06 -7.25 -10.93
C ARG A 7 22.85 -7.64 -9.47
N LEU A 8 22.25 -6.76 -8.67
CA LEU A 8 21.93 -7.06 -7.27
C LEU A 8 20.93 -8.19 -7.13
N THR A 9 19.89 -8.24 -7.99
CA THR A 9 18.94 -9.36 -7.99
C THR A 9 19.64 -10.68 -8.21
N LEU A 10 20.48 -10.78 -9.25
CA LEU A 10 21.25 -12.00 -9.55
C LEU A 10 22.16 -12.39 -8.38
N ALA A 11 22.94 -11.45 -7.86
CA ALA A 11 23.83 -11.73 -6.73
C ALA A 11 23.08 -12.19 -5.46
N ILE A 12 21.88 -11.66 -5.20
CA ILE A 12 21.02 -12.10 -4.10
C ILE A 12 20.51 -13.52 -4.33
N GLU A 13 20.08 -13.82 -5.56
CA GLU A 13 19.57 -15.15 -5.94
C GLU A 13 20.67 -16.21 -5.86
N ASP A 14 21.85 -15.92 -6.37
CA ASP A 14 23.02 -16.82 -6.31
C ASP A 14 23.42 -17.12 -4.86
N ALA A 15 23.54 -16.08 -4.02
CA ALA A 15 23.86 -16.26 -2.61
C ALA A 15 22.77 -17.05 -1.84
N GLN A 16 21.49 -16.87 -2.20
CA GLN A 16 20.40 -17.66 -1.63
C GLN A 16 20.45 -19.13 -2.07
N ALA A 17 20.76 -19.38 -3.34
CA ALA A 17 20.91 -20.73 -3.88
C ALA A 17 22.05 -21.48 -3.20
N GLU A 18 23.22 -20.83 -3.05
CA GLU A 18 24.37 -21.38 -2.35
C GLU A 18 24.03 -21.73 -0.88
N ARG A 19 23.38 -20.83 -0.15
CA ARG A 19 22.92 -21.09 1.21
C ARG A 19 21.94 -22.25 1.32
N ARG A 20 21.04 -22.39 0.35
CA ARG A 20 20.10 -23.54 0.29
C ARG A 20 20.86 -24.84 0.05
N ALA A 21 21.83 -24.85 -0.89
CA ALA A 21 22.66 -26.01 -1.18
C ALA A 21 23.45 -26.48 0.05
N VAL A 22 24.08 -25.53 0.80
CA VAL A 22 24.81 -25.86 2.04
C VAL A 22 23.86 -26.43 3.11
N ARG A 23 22.63 -25.89 3.23
CA ARG A 23 21.65 -26.41 4.20
C ARG A 23 21.07 -27.76 3.83
N ALA A 24 21.00 -28.08 2.55
CA ALA A 24 20.45 -29.33 2.03
C ALA A 24 21.47 -30.49 2.10
N GLN A 25 22.76 -30.22 2.35
CA GLN A 25 23.75 -31.27 2.49
C GLN A 25 23.42 -32.19 3.67
N PRO A 26 23.31 -33.51 3.45
CA PRO A 26 23.03 -34.46 4.50
C PRO A 26 24.17 -34.43 5.54
N VAL A 27 23.80 -34.37 6.82
CA VAL A 27 24.77 -34.53 7.90
C VAL A 27 25.21 -35.98 7.90
N ARG A 28 26.43 -36.28 7.48
CA ARG A 28 27.05 -37.59 7.71
C ARG A 28 27.22 -37.80 9.21
N LEU A 29 26.37 -38.62 9.80
CA LEU A 29 26.45 -39.06 11.20
C LEU A 29 27.57 -40.14 11.32
N LEU A 30 28.81 -39.76 11.10
CA LEU A 30 29.96 -40.60 11.47
C LEU A 30 30.44 -40.20 12.85
N PRO A 31 30.75 -41.13 13.77
CA PRO A 31 31.37 -40.82 15.04
C PRO A 31 32.67 -40.05 14.77
N GLY A 32 32.77 -38.81 15.31
CA GLY A 32 33.92 -37.93 15.05
C GLY A 32 33.70 -36.93 13.87
N ALA A 33 32.58 -36.94 13.17
CA ALA A 33 32.25 -35.98 12.11
C ALA A 33 32.11 -34.57 12.71
N GLY A 34 32.94 -33.67 12.26
CA GLY A 34 33.00 -32.29 12.70
C GLY A 34 31.68 -31.54 12.57
N ARG A 35 31.54 -30.45 13.30
CA ARG A 35 30.40 -29.55 13.32
C ARG A 35 29.91 -29.24 11.88
N ARG A 36 28.60 -29.25 11.71
CA ARG A 36 27.93 -28.80 10.48
C ARG A 36 28.55 -27.49 10.01
N LYS A 37 29.02 -27.41 8.76
CA LYS A 37 29.51 -26.15 8.19
C LYS A 37 28.41 -25.08 8.36
N ALA A 38 28.73 -24.01 9.01
CA ALA A 38 27.81 -22.87 9.11
C ALA A 38 27.49 -22.39 7.69
N ALA A 39 26.22 -22.13 7.44
CA ALA A 39 25.85 -21.54 6.16
C ALA A 39 26.52 -20.17 6.00
N PRO A 40 27.00 -19.81 4.80
CA PRO A 40 27.63 -18.51 4.57
C PRO A 40 26.69 -17.37 4.99
N PRO A 41 27.21 -16.20 5.37
CA PRO A 41 26.38 -15.05 5.74
C PRO A 41 25.41 -14.69 4.60
N ALA A 42 24.23 -14.17 4.96
CA ALA A 42 23.26 -13.76 3.95
C ALA A 42 23.73 -12.50 3.24
N PHE A 43 24.02 -12.59 1.95
CA PHE A 43 24.25 -11.40 1.14
C PHE A 43 22.93 -10.63 0.99
N ALA A 44 22.96 -9.32 1.29
CA ALA A 44 21.81 -8.42 1.23
C ALA A 44 20.53 -9.03 1.85
N ALA A 45 20.61 -9.48 3.12
CA ALA A 45 19.52 -10.17 3.83
C ALA A 45 18.21 -9.36 3.84
N ALA A 46 18.29 -8.03 3.88
CA ALA A 46 17.15 -7.12 3.78
C ALA A 46 16.57 -6.98 2.37
N GLY A 47 17.23 -7.55 1.34
CA GLY A 47 16.89 -7.37 -0.06
C GLY A 47 17.33 -6.00 -0.58
N GLN A 48 16.73 -5.55 -1.68
CA GLN A 48 17.02 -4.24 -2.26
C GLN A 48 15.79 -3.33 -2.24
N SER A 49 16.02 -2.03 -2.18
CA SER A 49 15.01 -0.98 -2.26
C SER A 49 15.52 0.18 -3.10
N THR A 50 14.62 1.04 -3.52
CA THR A 50 14.95 2.28 -4.25
C THR A 50 14.13 3.44 -3.74
N GLN A 51 14.46 4.65 -4.19
CA GLN A 51 13.74 5.88 -3.89
C GLN A 51 13.37 6.58 -5.18
N MET A 52 12.20 7.19 -5.21
CA MET A 52 11.72 8.08 -6.26
C MET A 52 11.45 9.46 -5.68
N ILE A 53 11.92 10.49 -6.34
CA ILE A 53 11.65 11.88 -5.97
C ILE A 53 10.38 12.31 -6.68
N VAL A 54 9.34 12.57 -5.90
CA VAL A 54 8.00 12.92 -6.39
C VAL A 54 7.93 14.40 -6.69
N GLY A 55 7.51 14.76 -7.89
CA GLY A 55 7.35 16.15 -8.30
C GLY A 55 8.66 16.86 -8.69
N ALA A 56 9.75 16.10 -8.88
CA ALA A 56 10.97 16.65 -9.49
C ALA A 56 10.85 16.80 -11.02
N ASP A 57 9.89 16.11 -11.59
CA ASP A 57 9.54 16.14 -13.01
C ASP A 57 8.01 16.18 -13.18
N GLY A 58 7.53 16.15 -14.44
CA GLY A 58 6.11 16.11 -14.77
C GLY A 58 5.44 14.75 -14.64
N ALA A 59 6.09 13.74 -14.02
CA ALA A 59 5.52 12.40 -13.92
C ALA A 59 4.23 12.38 -13.09
N SER A 60 3.20 11.74 -13.63
CA SER A 60 1.94 11.52 -12.93
C SER A 60 2.08 10.42 -11.88
N ASP A 61 1.17 10.40 -10.90
CA ASP A 61 1.13 9.33 -9.89
C ASP A 61 0.91 7.95 -10.51
N ALA A 62 0.13 7.88 -11.60
CA ALA A 62 -0.05 6.65 -12.39
C ALA A 62 1.28 6.14 -12.95
N THR A 63 2.10 7.03 -13.52
CA THR A 63 3.43 6.69 -14.05
C THR A 63 4.36 6.20 -12.93
N ILE A 64 4.34 6.87 -11.78
CA ILE A 64 5.12 6.49 -10.59
C ILE A 64 4.71 5.11 -10.10
N LEU A 65 3.40 4.84 -9.96
CA LEU A 65 2.87 3.55 -9.50
C LEU A 65 3.13 2.42 -10.49
N ALA A 66 2.96 2.67 -11.80
CA ALA A 66 3.28 1.69 -12.84
C ALA A 66 4.77 1.34 -12.82
N THR A 67 5.65 2.34 -12.67
CA THR A 67 7.09 2.12 -12.53
C THR A 67 7.40 1.32 -11.27
N SER A 68 6.78 1.64 -10.14
CA SER A 68 6.94 0.89 -8.88
C SER A 68 6.52 -0.57 -9.04
N ALA A 69 5.37 -0.83 -9.67
CA ALA A 69 4.87 -2.18 -9.94
C ALA A 69 5.86 -2.99 -10.81
N GLN A 70 6.40 -2.37 -11.87
CA GLN A 70 7.44 -2.99 -12.71
C GLN A 70 8.71 -3.32 -11.90
N LEU A 71 9.16 -2.41 -11.03
CA LEU A 71 10.35 -2.61 -10.21
C LEU A 71 10.15 -3.74 -9.20
N TYR A 72 8.98 -3.85 -8.59
CA TYR A 72 8.63 -4.97 -7.71
C TYR A 72 8.64 -6.31 -8.46
N GLY A 73 8.05 -6.37 -9.64
CA GLY A 73 7.99 -7.58 -10.45
C GLY A 73 9.34 -7.99 -11.02
N ALA A 74 10.06 -7.05 -11.65
CA ALA A 74 11.30 -7.35 -12.37
C ALA A 74 12.51 -7.54 -11.46
N TYR A 75 12.61 -6.79 -10.34
CA TYR A 75 13.80 -6.79 -9.49
C TYR A 75 13.54 -7.26 -8.06
N ARG A 76 12.34 -7.75 -7.76
CA ARG A 76 11.95 -8.24 -6.43
C ARG A 76 12.27 -7.25 -5.31
N LEU A 77 12.08 -5.95 -5.56
CA LEU A 77 12.34 -4.92 -4.57
C LEU A 77 11.51 -5.16 -3.31
N ARG A 78 12.10 -4.89 -2.17
CA ARG A 78 11.39 -4.90 -0.88
C ARG A 78 10.51 -3.69 -0.72
N ARG A 79 10.97 -2.52 -1.21
CA ARG A 79 10.26 -1.26 -1.09
C ARG A 79 10.75 -0.24 -2.10
N VAL A 80 9.83 0.54 -2.62
CA VAL A 80 10.08 1.85 -3.23
C VAL A 80 9.76 2.91 -2.19
N TYR A 81 10.69 3.82 -1.96
CA TYR A 81 10.48 4.99 -1.12
C TYR A 81 10.06 6.16 -2.01
N TYR A 82 9.15 6.97 -1.52
CA TYR A 82 8.70 8.20 -2.16
C TYR A 82 9.15 9.37 -1.31
N SER A 83 9.76 10.38 -1.91
CA SER A 83 10.16 11.61 -1.26
C SER A 83 9.66 12.78 -2.07
N ALA A 84 8.95 13.71 -1.46
CA ALA A 84 8.58 14.95 -2.10
C ALA A 84 9.85 15.73 -2.49
N PHE A 85 9.87 16.27 -3.70
CA PHE A 85 10.93 17.15 -4.15
C PHE A 85 10.98 18.40 -3.27
N SER A 86 12.18 18.75 -2.83
CA SER A 86 12.42 19.98 -2.09
C SER A 86 13.25 20.92 -2.98
N PRO A 87 12.72 22.07 -3.37
CA PRO A 87 13.47 23.06 -4.15
C PRO A 87 14.73 23.51 -3.42
N ILE A 88 15.82 23.64 -4.16
CA ILE A 88 17.08 24.15 -3.64
C ILE A 88 17.45 25.48 -4.32
N PRO A 89 18.08 26.42 -3.60
CA PRO A 89 18.56 27.66 -4.21
C PRO A 89 19.49 27.38 -5.38
N HIS A 90 19.40 28.18 -6.43
CA HIS A 90 20.25 28.06 -7.61
C HIS A 90 20.16 26.71 -8.35
N ALA A 91 19.03 26.02 -8.24
CA ALA A 91 18.76 24.78 -8.98
C ALA A 91 18.76 25.03 -10.50
N ALA A 92 19.03 23.97 -11.28
CA ALA A 92 18.88 24.03 -12.73
C ALA A 92 17.44 24.44 -13.12
N ALA A 93 17.31 25.26 -14.16
CA ALA A 93 16.00 25.77 -14.63
C ALA A 93 15.00 24.66 -15.03
N ALA A 94 15.48 23.45 -15.28
CA ALA A 94 14.65 22.28 -15.56
C ALA A 94 13.93 21.71 -14.33
N LEU A 95 14.33 22.10 -13.11
CA LEU A 95 13.70 21.64 -11.88
C LEU A 95 12.55 22.58 -11.46
N PRO A 96 11.46 22.06 -10.86
CA PRO A 96 10.35 22.88 -10.41
C PRO A 96 10.79 23.89 -9.33
N ALA A 97 10.21 25.08 -9.40
CA ALA A 97 10.46 26.13 -8.39
C ALA A 97 9.70 25.85 -7.06
N GLN A 98 8.69 24.99 -7.09
CA GLN A 98 7.82 24.71 -5.93
C GLN A 98 7.82 23.24 -5.58
N ALA A 99 7.76 22.95 -4.27
CA ALA A 99 7.57 21.60 -3.78
C ALA A 99 6.15 21.08 -4.09
N PRO A 100 5.98 19.79 -4.40
CA PRO A 100 4.64 19.21 -4.45
C PRO A 100 4.02 19.16 -3.05
N PRO A 101 2.68 19.11 -2.94
CA PRO A 101 2.02 18.94 -1.66
C PRO A 101 2.52 17.67 -0.94
N LEU A 102 2.89 17.77 0.33
CA LEU A 102 3.36 16.63 1.14
C LEU A 102 2.33 15.49 1.18
N LEU A 103 1.06 15.83 1.10
CA LEU A 103 -0.03 14.86 1.04
C LEU A 103 0.04 13.94 -0.19
N ARG A 104 0.64 14.39 -1.30
CA ARG A 104 0.87 13.57 -2.49
C ARG A 104 1.81 12.39 -2.20
N GLU A 105 2.88 12.63 -1.44
CA GLU A 105 3.77 11.57 -0.97
C GLU A 105 3.01 10.54 -0.13
N HIS A 106 2.20 10.99 0.84
CA HIS A 106 1.38 10.11 1.66
C HIS A 106 0.39 9.28 0.83
N ARG A 107 -0.24 9.87 -0.19
CA ARG A 107 -1.16 9.14 -1.09
C ARG A 107 -0.43 8.07 -1.89
N LEU A 108 0.78 8.35 -2.37
CA LEU A 108 1.62 7.36 -3.04
C LEU A 108 2.00 6.20 -2.12
N TYR A 109 2.38 6.46 -0.87
CA TYR A 109 2.59 5.39 0.11
C TYR A 109 1.34 4.54 0.36
N GLN A 110 0.17 5.17 0.46
CA GLN A 110 -1.10 4.44 0.61
C GLN A 110 -1.40 3.57 -0.62
N ALA A 111 -1.17 4.10 -1.83
CA ALA A 111 -1.33 3.37 -3.08
C ALA A 111 -0.34 2.21 -3.21
N ASP A 112 0.93 2.40 -2.84
CA ASP A 112 1.95 1.36 -2.79
C ASP A 112 1.55 0.18 -1.89
N TRP A 113 0.91 0.46 -0.74
CA TRP A 113 0.36 -0.59 0.12
C TRP A 113 -0.73 -1.40 -0.57
N LEU A 114 -1.59 -0.75 -1.37
CA LEU A 114 -2.63 -1.44 -2.14
C LEU A 114 -2.01 -2.36 -3.18
N LEU A 115 -0.98 -1.92 -3.89
CA LEU A 115 -0.23 -2.75 -4.84
C LEU A 115 0.38 -3.99 -4.16
N ARG A 116 1.12 -3.78 -3.07
CA ARG A 116 1.93 -4.85 -2.47
C ARG A 116 1.16 -5.86 -1.63
N PHE A 117 0.07 -5.45 -1.00
CA PHE A 117 -0.58 -6.28 0.03
C PHE A 117 -2.06 -6.54 -0.22
N TYR A 118 -2.72 -5.78 -1.09
CA TYR A 118 -4.16 -5.86 -1.29
C TYR A 118 -4.54 -6.41 -2.67
N GLY A 119 -3.55 -6.64 -3.55
CA GLY A 119 -3.78 -7.19 -4.87
C GLY A 119 -4.45 -6.21 -5.85
N PHE A 120 -4.22 -4.91 -5.66
CA PHE A 120 -4.60 -3.92 -6.66
C PHE A 120 -3.56 -3.84 -7.76
N ALA A 121 -3.99 -3.61 -8.99
CA ALA A 121 -3.11 -3.22 -10.09
C ALA A 121 -2.89 -1.69 -10.10
N ALA A 122 -1.81 -1.23 -10.71
CA ALA A 122 -1.47 0.20 -10.72
C ALA A 122 -2.51 1.04 -11.46
N ASP A 123 -3.04 0.52 -12.56
CA ASP A 123 -4.10 1.11 -13.38
C ASP A 123 -5.46 1.15 -12.66
N GLU A 124 -5.74 0.20 -11.76
CA GLU A 124 -6.92 0.25 -10.90
C GLU A 124 -6.88 1.42 -9.90
N ILE A 125 -5.70 1.78 -9.40
CA ILE A 125 -5.55 2.76 -8.32
C ILE A 125 -5.60 4.20 -8.85
N ALA A 126 -5.00 4.45 -10.00
CA ALA A 126 -4.88 5.79 -10.60
C ALA A 126 -5.44 5.83 -12.03
N PRO A 127 -6.73 5.51 -12.22
CA PRO A 127 -7.35 5.47 -13.55
C PRO A 127 -7.76 6.84 -14.08
N GLN A 128 -7.65 7.90 -13.27
CA GLN A 128 -8.24 9.20 -13.54
C GLN A 128 -7.56 9.92 -14.69
N ALA A 129 -8.33 10.76 -15.38
CA ALA A 129 -7.77 11.74 -16.32
C ALA A 129 -6.65 12.54 -15.63
N GLY A 130 -5.47 12.57 -16.25
CA GLY A 130 -4.27 13.18 -15.67
C GLY A 130 -3.43 12.25 -14.77
N GLY A 131 -3.93 11.06 -14.39
CA GLY A 131 -3.18 10.05 -13.66
C GLY A 131 -2.74 10.44 -12.26
N MET A 132 -3.42 11.42 -11.64
CA MET A 132 -3.11 11.90 -10.29
C MET A 132 -4.01 11.25 -9.25
N LEU A 133 -3.47 10.94 -8.07
CA LEU A 133 -4.25 10.48 -6.93
C LEU A 133 -5.03 11.65 -6.29
N SER A 134 -6.23 11.34 -5.79
CA SER A 134 -6.98 12.32 -5.00
C SER A 134 -6.20 12.73 -3.76
N LEU A 135 -6.06 14.04 -3.53
CA LEU A 135 -5.50 14.54 -2.28
C LEU A 135 -6.53 14.50 -1.15
N ASP A 136 -7.81 14.64 -1.45
CA ASP A 136 -8.90 14.67 -0.45
C ASP A 136 -9.24 13.29 0.10
N LEU A 137 -9.17 12.25 -0.73
CA LEU A 137 -9.55 10.88 -0.38
C LEU A 137 -8.34 9.95 -0.42
N ASP A 138 -8.33 8.96 0.48
CA ASP A 138 -7.36 7.88 0.38
C ASP A 138 -7.65 7.02 -0.88
N PRO A 139 -6.60 6.44 -1.52
CA PRO A 139 -6.75 5.76 -2.81
C PRO A 139 -7.77 4.62 -2.79
N LYS A 140 -7.91 3.90 -1.68
CA LYS A 140 -8.87 2.81 -1.56
C LYS A 140 -10.32 3.31 -1.49
N THR A 141 -10.56 4.40 -0.79
CA THR A 141 -11.88 5.04 -0.74
C THR A 141 -12.22 5.66 -2.09
N ALA A 142 -11.27 6.33 -2.74
CA ALA A 142 -11.46 6.87 -4.09
C ALA A 142 -11.83 5.77 -5.08
N TRP A 143 -11.13 4.64 -5.05
CA TRP A 143 -11.44 3.47 -5.88
C TRP A 143 -12.85 2.93 -5.62
N ALA A 144 -13.23 2.76 -4.35
CA ALA A 144 -14.54 2.22 -3.99
C ALA A 144 -15.70 3.12 -4.46
N LEU A 145 -15.52 4.43 -4.45
CA LEU A 145 -16.49 5.40 -4.95
C LEU A 145 -16.59 5.42 -6.49
N ALA A 146 -15.48 5.12 -7.16
CA ALA A 146 -15.44 4.99 -8.63
C ALA A 146 -16.06 3.67 -9.12
N HIS A 147 -16.25 2.68 -8.23
CA HIS A 147 -16.81 1.36 -8.57
C HIS A 147 -18.05 1.04 -7.72
N PRO A 148 -19.11 1.86 -7.77
CA PRO A 148 -20.32 1.67 -6.96
C PRO A 148 -21.02 0.33 -7.25
N GLU A 149 -20.84 -0.24 -8.46
CA GLU A 149 -21.40 -1.53 -8.87
C GLU A 149 -20.86 -2.71 -8.08
N ARG A 150 -19.71 -2.56 -7.41
CA ARG A 150 -19.11 -3.58 -6.56
C ARG A 150 -19.56 -3.53 -5.11
N PHE A 151 -20.35 -2.54 -4.75
CA PHE A 151 -20.80 -2.27 -3.40
C PHE A 151 -22.34 -2.20 -3.29
N PRO A 152 -22.91 -2.60 -2.16
CA PRO A 152 -22.27 -3.07 -0.92
C PRO A 152 -21.81 -4.54 -1.00
N VAL A 153 -20.74 -4.87 -0.28
CA VAL A 153 -20.15 -6.21 -0.22
C VAL A 153 -20.76 -7.02 0.93
N ASP A 154 -21.25 -8.22 0.66
CA ASP A 154 -21.67 -9.17 1.70
C ASP A 154 -20.45 -9.77 2.41
N LEU A 155 -20.25 -9.46 3.70
CA LEU A 155 -19.08 -9.91 4.46
C LEU A 155 -19.06 -11.42 4.71
N ASP A 156 -20.23 -12.07 4.73
CA ASP A 156 -20.33 -13.52 4.94
C ASP A 156 -19.96 -14.32 3.68
N ARG A 157 -20.20 -13.76 2.48
CA ARG A 157 -20.09 -14.49 1.22
C ARG A 157 -18.92 -14.05 0.34
N ALA A 158 -18.52 -12.79 0.43
CA ALA A 158 -17.54 -12.22 -0.48
C ALA A 158 -16.18 -12.93 -0.41
N PRO A 159 -15.49 -13.11 -1.53
CA PRO A 159 -14.12 -13.63 -1.54
C PRO A 159 -13.15 -12.64 -0.91
N ARG A 160 -11.98 -13.15 -0.51
CA ARG A 160 -10.94 -12.37 0.18
C ARG A 160 -10.54 -11.11 -0.61
N GLU A 161 -10.41 -11.24 -1.90
CA GLU A 161 -9.98 -10.18 -2.83
C GLU A 161 -10.97 -9.00 -2.79
N LEU A 162 -12.28 -9.28 -2.76
CA LEU A 162 -13.31 -8.26 -2.69
C LEU A 162 -13.36 -7.62 -1.29
N LEU A 163 -13.19 -8.40 -0.23
CA LEU A 163 -13.08 -7.88 1.14
C LEU A 163 -11.90 -6.91 1.29
N LEU A 164 -10.77 -7.21 0.65
CA LEU A 164 -9.60 -6.33 0.63
C LEU A 164 -9.86 -5.00 -0.09
N ARG A 165 -10.87 -4.90 -0.94
CA ARG A 165 -11.26 -3.66 -1.63
C ARG A 165 -12.17 -2.76 -0.78
N VAL A 166 -12.78 -3.29 0.29
CA VAL A 166 -13.65 -2.51 1.18
C VAL A 166 -12.84 -1.46 1.96
N PRO A 167 -13.20 -0.16 1.87
CA PRO A 167 -12.57 0.90 2.68
C PRO A 167 -12.64 0.59 4.18
N GLY A 168 -11.53 0.78 4.90
CA GLY A 168 -11.43 0.45 6.32
C GLY A 168 -11.05 -1.00 6.63
N LEU A 169 -11.15 -1.95 5.70
CA LEU A 169 -10.70 -3.32 5.91
C LEU A 169 -9.23 -3.48 5.50
N GLY A 170 -8.37 -3.77 6.48
CA GLY A 170 -6.97 -4.13 6.25
C GLY A 170 -6.77 -5.64 6.15
N VAL A 171 -5.61 -6.08 5.67
CA VAL A 171 -5.27 -7.52 5.52
C VAL A 171 -5.54 -8.31 6.79
N ARG A 172 -5.11 -7.80 7.96
CA ARG A 172 -5.34 -8.45 9.26
C ARG A 172 -6.82 -8.52 9.65
N ALA A 173 -7.59 -7.46 9.36
CA ALA A 173 -9.02 -7.43 9.62
C ALA A 173 -9.74 -8.45 8.74
N VAL A 174 -9.43 -8.50 7.44
CA VAL A 174 -9.99 -9.49 6.51
C VAL A 174 -9.69 -10.91 6.96
N MET A 175 -8.46 -11.22 7.38
CA MET A 175 -8.14 -12.55 7.90
C MET A 175 -8.99 -12.93 9.11
N ARG A 176 -9.18 -12.01 10.06
CA ARG A 176 -10.03 -12.24 11.23
C ARG A 176 -11.50 -12.43 10.86
N LEU A 177 -12.02 -11.63 9.92
CA LEU A 177 -13.38 -11.78 9.40
C LEU A 177 -13.59 -13.14 8.72
N LEU A 178 -12.65 -13.56 7.89
CA LEU A 178 -12.68 -14.87 7.22
C LEU A 178 -12.68 -16.04 8.22
N MET A 179 -12.00 -15.90 9.33
CA MET A 179 -12.03 -16.91 10.40
C MET A 179 -13.36 -16.86 11.16
N ALA A 180 -13.82 -15.69 11.54
CA ALA A 180 -15.04 -15.52 12.34
C ALA A 180 -16.30 -16.00 11.60
N ARG A 181 -16.43 -15.71 10.31
CA ARG A 181 -17.60 -16.12 9.50
C ARG A 181 -17.74 -17.65 9.32
N ARG A 182 -16.69 -18.43 9.62
CA ARG A 182 -16.78 -19.90 9.59
C ARG A 182 -17.65 -20.46 10.72
N ALA A 183 -17.66 -19.78 11.86
CA ALA A 183 -18.40 -20.22 13.03
C ALA A 183 -19.86 -19.75 13.02
N ARG A 184 -20.11 -18.54 12.55
CA ARG A 184 -21.46 -17.94 12.47
C ARG A 184 -21.48 -16.75 11.52
N ARG A 185 -22.68 -16.33 11.13
CA ARG A 185 -22.88 -15.13 10.32
C ARG A 185 -22.49 -13.88 11.10
N LEU A 186 -21.85 -12.97 10.41
CA LEU A 186 -21.29 -11.75 10.99
C LEU A 186 -22.38 -10.68 11.25
N ARG A 187 -22.20 -9.98 12.37
CA ARG A 187 -23.03 -8.85 12.80
C ARG A 187 -22.17 -7.61 13.01
N VAL A 188 -22.80 -6.44 13.12
CA VAL A 188 -22.10 -5.17 13.40
C VAL A 188 -21.26 -5.25 14.69
N ALA A 189 -21.77 -5.91 15.73
CA ALA A 189 -21.04 -6.13 16.98
C ALA A 189 -19.71 -6.88 16.78
N ASP A 190 -19.66 -7.81 15.81
CA ASP A 190 -18.43 -8.55 15.49
C ASP A 190 -17.36 -7.64 14.90
N LEU A 191 -17.74 -6.66 14.10
CA LEU A 191 -16.78 -5.69 13.56
C LEU A 191 -16.07 -4.93 14.70
N THR A 192 -16.81 -4.54 15.72
CA THR A 192 -16.26 -3.87 16.91
C THR A 192 -15.34 -4.79 17.69
N ALA A 193 -15.77 -6.02 17.97
CA ALA A 193 -14.96 -7.03 18.66
C ALA A 193 -13.67 -7.37 17.91
N LEU A 194 -13.71 -7.38 16.59
CA LEU A 194 -12.55 -7.60 15.70
C LEU A 194 -11.71 -6.33 15.47
N ARG A 195 -12.00 -5.24 16.18
CA ARG A 195 -11.31 -3.94 16.05
C ARG A 195 -11.28 -3.41 14.61
N VAL A 196 -12.38 -3.55 13.92
CA VAL A 196 -12.59 -2.98 12.58
C VAL A 196 -13.13 -1.56 12.74
N PRO A 197 -12.69 -0.57 11.93
CA PRO A 197 -13.21 0.79 11.99
C PRO A 197 -14.64 0.86 11.43
N VAL A 198 -15.63 0.56 12.26
CA VAL A 198 -17.03 0.33 11.91
C VAL A 198 -17.58 1.45 11.05
N ARG A 199 -17.39 2.73 11.45
CA ARG A 199 -17.91 3.90 10.71
C ARG A 199 -17.40 4.01 9.27
N ARG A 200 -16.18 3.50 8.99
CA ARG A 200 -15.60 3.50 7.64
C ARG A 200 -16.08 2.33 6.79
N VAL A 201 -16.42 1.22 7.42
CA VAL A 201 -16.76 -0.04 6.74
C VAL A 201 -18.25 -0.12 6.42
N LEU A 202 -19.13 0.25 7.37
CA LEU A 202 -20.59 0.08 7.23
C LEU A 202 -21.20 0.66 5.94
N PRO A 203 -20.74 1.80 5.40
CA PRO A 203 -21.27 2.33 4.14
C PRO A 203 -21.05 1.43 2.92
N PHE A 204 -20.15 0.45 3.00
CA PHE A 204 -19.71 -0.38 1.89
C PHE A 204 -20.08 -1.86 2.02
N VAL A 205 -20.75 -2.27 3.11
CA VAL A 205 -20.96 -3.69 3.39
C VAL A 205 -22.39 -4.04 3.82
N VAL A 206 -22.74 -5.31 3.60
CA VAL A 206 -23.96 -5.92 4.13
C VAL A 206 -23.57 -6.95 5.20
N LEU A 207 -24.34 -6.97 6.26
CA LEU A 207 -24.29 -7.93 7.37
C LEU A 207 -25.71 -8.44 7.67
N VAL A 208 -25.85 -9.42 8.55
CA VAL A 208 -27.16 -9.94 8.96
C VAL A 208 -28.08 -8.85 9.51
N ASP A 209 -27.50 -7.95 10.29
CA ASP A 209 -28.19 -6.87 11.01
C ASP A 209 -27.90 -5.47 10.43
N HIS A 210 -27.30 -5.40 9.24
CA HIS A 210 -26.97 -4.12 8.61
C HIS A 210 -27.04 -4.15 7.08
N ARG A 211 -27.69 -3.14 6.52
CA ARG A 211 -27.63 -2.79 5.09
C ARG A 211 -27.42 -1.28 4.97
N PRO A 212 -26.43 -0.81 4.16
CA PRO A 212 -26.19 0.60 4.02
C PRO A 212 -27.37 1.30 3.32
N ALA A 213 -27.70 2.50 3.79
CA ALA A 213 -28.67 3.35 3.12
C ALA A 213 -28.12 3.85 1.78
N PRO A 214 -28.98 4.09 0.76
CA PRO A 214 -28.55 4.69 -0.50
C PRO A 214 -27.70 5.95 -0.28
N GLY A 215 -26.60 6.09 -1.00
CA GLY A 215 -25.68 7.22 -0.89
C GLY A 215 -24.81 7.26 0.39
N ALA A 216 -24.82 6.23 1.23
CA ALA A 216 -24.01 6.21 2.47
C ALA A 216 -22.51 6.40 2.21
N ALA A 217 -21.98 5.75 1.17
CA ALA A 217 -20.58 5.86 0.77
C ALA A 217 -20.22 7.30 0.32
N GLN A 218 -21.08 7.93 -0.46
CA GLN A 218 -20.90 9.31 -0.94
C GLN A 218 -20.94 10.30 0.24
N ARG A 219 -21.87 10.13 1.19
CA ARG A 219 -21.93 10.97 2.40
C ARG A 219 -20.66 10.83 3.25
N LEU A 220 -20.11 9.62 3.37
CA LEU A 220 -18.83 9.41 4.05
C LEU A 220 -17.69 10.16 3.36
N ALA A 221 -17.65 10.13 2.03
CA ALA A 221 -16.64 10.82 1.24
C ALA A 221 -16.72 12.35 1.42
N VAL A 222 -17.92 12.91 1.29
CA VAL A 222 -18.14 14.37 1.52
C VAL A 222 -17.68 14.78 2.92
N ALA A 223 -18.03 14.01 3.95
CA ALA A 223 -17.58 14.28 5.31
C ALA A 223 -16.05 14.13 5.50
N ALA A 224 -15.39 13.28 4.73
CA ALA A 224 -13.93 13.12 4.75
C ALA A 224 -13.25 14.32 4.10
N VAL A 225 -13.72 14.76 2.94
CA VAL A 225 -13.23 15.95 2.22
C VAL A 225 -13.39 17.22 3.07
N SER A 226 -14.54 17.41 3.71
CA SER A 226 -14.78 18.57 4.57
C SER A 226 -13.79 18.62 5.73
N ARG A 227 -13.51 17.50 6.38
CA ARG A 227 -12.51 17.42 7.47
C ARG A 227 -11.09 17.72 6.99
N SER A 228 -10.70 17.20 5.84
CA SER A 228 -9.37 17.44 5.26
C SER A 228 -9.14 18.94 5.02
N LYS A 229 -10.13 19.64 4.47
CA LYS A 229 -10.05 21.09 4.23
C LYS A 229 -9.95 21.90 5.52
N THR A 230 -10.67 21.52 6.57
CA THR A 230 -10.61 22.19 7.88
C THR A 230 -9.24 22.04 8.53
N THR A 231 -8.64 20.86 8.48
CA THR A 231 -7.30 20.61 9.03
C THR A 231 -6.23 21.41 8.28
N LEU A 232 -6.27 21.45 6.96
CA LEU A 232 -5.32 22.23 6.15
C LEU A 232 -5.43 23.74 6.42
N ALA A 233 -6.64 24.27 6.61
CA ALA A 233 -6.85 25.68 6.95
C ALA A 233 -6.29 26.00 8.35
N GLN A 234 -6.44 25.11 9.32
CA GLN A 234 -5.90 25.28 10.67
C GLN A 234 -4.36 25.25 10.69
N ASP A 235 -3.73 24.33 9.93
CA ASP A 235 -2.27 24.26 9.83
C ASP A 235 -1.68 25.51 9.16
N GLN A 236 -2.33 26.05 8.13
CA GLN A 236 -1.90 27.30 7.49
C GLN A 236 -2.02 28.51 8.43
N THR A 237 -3.08 28.57 9.25
CA THR A 237 -3.27 29.64 10.24
C THR A 237 -2.24 29.54 11.37
N ALA A 238 -1.90 28.33 11.81
CA ALA A 238 -0.89 28.12 12.84
C ALA A 238 0.53 28.45 12.36
N GLN A 239 0.87 28.18 11.09
CA GLN A 239 2.15 28.58 10.50
C GLN A 239 2.25 30.10 10.25
N GLY A 240 1.15 30.74 9.87
CA GLY A 240 1.10 32.23 9.70
C GLY A 240 1.18 33.01 10.97
N ALA A 241 0.93 32.41 12.14
CA ALA A 241 1.02 33.06 13.45
C ALA A 241 2.41 32.96 14.09
N LEU A 242 3.38 32.30 13.45
CA LEU A 242 4.77 32.17 13.92
C LEU A 242 5.75 33.08 13.19
N PHE A 243 5.27 33.97 12.35
CA PHE A 243 5.99 35.06 11.68
C PHE A 243 5.22 36.36 11.93
#